data_881d7fbd5f7c46f37f6c25a7794590a8
#
_entry.id   881d7fbd5f7c46f37f6c25a7794590a8
#
_cell.length_a   1.000
_cell.length_b   1.000
_cell.length_c   1.000
_cell.angle_alpha   90.00
_cell.angle_beta   90.00
_cell.angle_gamma   90.00
#
_symmetry.space_group_name_H-M   'P 1'
#
loop_
_entity.id
_entity.type
_entity.pdbx_description
1 polymer ?
#
loop_
_entity_poly.entity_id
_entity_poly.type
_entity_poly.pdbx_seq_one_letter_code
_entity_poly.pdbx_strand_id
1 'polypeptide(L)'
;MAQQTRNGHSASAAEVAALAGVSRQTVSRVVNGMPNVTEKTRKRVLAAMEELGFRPNFAGAALRGGSYRSIGLCMYNITRVGNLATLEGIMQAAREHDFAVTMIEMGGDKPYTLADASRRMVERPVDGMILNMNRMAPDFEEFVPQPGVRTVILSMYAHPRCTTIDSDQYGSCELLTNYLLEHGHSN
;
A
#
# COMPACT_ATOMS: atom_id res chain seq x y z
N MET A 1 34.96 -27.41 -12.80
CA MET A 1 33.50 -27.30 -12.70
C MET A 1 33.14 -25.84 -12.85
N ALA A 2 32.58 -25.47 -13.99
CA ALA A 2 32.43 -24.08 -14.40
C ALA A 2 31.17 -23.47 -13.81
N GLN A 3 31.34 -22.51 -12.90
CA GLN A 3 30.30 -21.54 -12.57
C GLN A 3 30.20 -20.57 -13.75
N GLN A 4 29.17 -20.78 -14.59
CA GLN A 4 28.77 -19.78 -15.56
C GLN A 4 28.20 -18.57 -14.79
N THR A 5 28.95 -17.49 -14.76
CA THR A 5 28.50 -16.14 -14.45
C THR A 5 27.38 -15.80 -15.44
N ARG A 6 26.13 -15.94 -15.01
CA ARG A 6 25.00 -15.39 -15.74
C ARG A 6 25.12 -13.87 -15.73
N ASN A 7 25.45 -13.32 -16.89
CA ASN A 7 25.35 -11.89 -17.18
C ASN A 7 23.98 -11.38 -16.66
N GLY A 8 23.96 -10.23 -15.99
CA GLY A 8 22.82 -9.61 -15.34
C GLY A 8 21.67 -9.18 -16.25
N HIS A 9 21.25 -10.05 -17.14
CA HIS A 9 20.07 -9.84 -17.98
C HIS A 9 18.85 -10.40 -17.23
N SER A 10 18.03 -9.50 -16.70
CA SER A 10 16.72 -9.88 -16.13
C SER A 10 15.85 -10.43 -17.26
N ALA A 11 15.31 -11.64 -17.07
CA ALA A 11 14.41 -12.25 -18.04
C ALA A 11 13.27 -11.30 -18.40
N SER A 12 12.83 -11.34 -19.65
CA SER A 12 11.77 -10.49 -20.18
C SER A 12 10.43 -11.23 -20.22
N ALA A 13 9.32 -10.48 -20.25
CA ALA A 13 7.99 -11.06 -20.46
C ALA A 13 7.86 -11.78 -21.83
N ALA A 14 8.72 -11.43 -22.80
CA ALA A 14 8.75 -12.11 -24.08
C ALA A 14 9.36 -13.52 -23.97
N GLU A 15 10.43 -13.68 -23.19
CA GLU A 15 11.06 -14.98 -22.93
C GLU A 15 10.12 -15.89 -22.11
N VAL A 16 9.42 -15.35 -21.10
CA VAL A 16 8.38 -16.08 -20.38
C VAL A 16 7.25 -16.53 -21.33
N ALA A 17 6.79 -15.65 -22.21
CA ALA A 17 5.74 -15.98 -23.18
C ALA A 17 6.16 -17.11 -24.13
N ALA A 18 7.42 -17.07 -24.62
CA ALA A 18 7.99 -18.09 -25.50
C ALA A 18 8.08 -19.44 -24.75
N LEU A 19 8.62 -19.46 -23.53
CA LEU A 19 8.79 -20.68 -22.74
C LEU A 19 7.42 -21.29 -22.34
N ALA A 20 6.46 -20.43 -21.93
CA ALA A 20 5.11 -20.88 -21.57
C ALA A 20 4.23 -21.19 -22.79
N GLY A 21 4.64 -20.93 -24.03
CA GLY A 21 3.85 -21.15 -25.24
C GLY A 21 2.56 -20.31 -25.27
N VAL A 22 2.66 -19.02 -24.88
CA VAL A 22 1.52 -18.08 -24.84
C VAL A 22 1.93 -16.71 -25.41
N SER A 23 0.96 -15.82 -25.57
CA SER A 23 1.26 -14.42 -25.95
C SER A 23 1.79 -13.61 -24.75
N ARG A 24 2.56 -12.54 -25.01
CA ARG A 24 2.97 -11.56 -23.96
C ARG A 24 1.77 -10.95 -23.25
N GLN A 25 0.65 -10.78 -23.94
CA GLN A 25 -0.59 -10.32 -23.33
C GLN A 25 -1.14 -11.33 -22.32
N THR A 26 -1.03 -12.63 -22.59
CA THR A 26 -1.42 -13.69 -21.64
C THR A 26 -0.52 -13.68 -20.40
N VAL A 27 0.81 -13.50 -20.56
CA VAL A 27 1.73 -13.32 -19.43
C VAL A 27 1.30 -12.11 -18.59
N SER A 28 1.03 -10.97 -19.22
CA SER A 28 0.56 -9.76 -18.52
C SER A 28 -0.75 -10.01 -17.75
N ARG A 29 -1.70 -10.74 -18.33
CA ARG A 29 -2.96 -11.09 -17.65
C ARG A 29 -2.74 -11.99 -16.43
N VAL A 30 -1.81 -12.95 -16.51
CA VAL A 30 -1.44 -13.81 -15.38
C VAL A 30 -0.80 -12.99 -14.28
N VAL A 31 0.17 -12.13 -14.60
CA VAL A 31 0.86 -11.24 -13.66
C VAL A 31 -0.13 -10.30 -12.94
N ASN A 32 -1.14 -9.82 -13.67
CA ASN A 32 -2.16 -8.91 -13.12
C ASN A 32 -3.36 -9.63 -12.48
N GLY A 33 -3.31 -10.95 -12.31
CA GLY A 33 -4.37 -11.71 -11.64
C GLY A 33 -5.71 -11.74 -12.38
N MET A 34 -5.75 -11.43 -13.69
CA MET A 34 -7.00 -11.33 -14.46
C MET A 34 -7.75 -12.67 -14.48
N PRO A 35 -9.10 -12.65 -14.29
CA PRO A 35 -9.90 -13.89 -14.17
C PRO A 35 -10.07 -14.66 -15.49
N ASN A 36 -9.79 -14.04 -16.62
CA ASN A 36 -10.00 -14.63 -17.95
C ASN A 36 -8.80 -15.45 -18.47
N VAL A 37 -8.03 -16.06 -17.58
CA VAL A 37 -6.95 -17.01 -17.89
C VAL A 37 -7.25 -18.33 -17.21
N THR A 38 -7.24 -19.42 -17.99
CA THR A 38 -7.48 -20.75 -17.43
C THR A 38 -6.39 -21.15 -16.42
N GLU A 39 -6.75 -21.93 -15.42
CA GLU A 39 -5.81 -22.39 -14.38
C GLU A 39 -4.62 -23.16 -14.98
N LYS A 40 -4.86 -23.96 -16.01
CA LYS A 40 -3.79 -24.65 -16.75
C LYS A 40 -2.77 -23.68 -17.36
N THR A 41 -3.26 -22.60 -17.97
CA THR A 41 -2.40 -21.57 -18.58
C THR A 41 -1.68 -20.78 -17.50
N ARG A 42 -2.36 -20.45 -16.40
CA ARG A 42 -1.77 -19.76 -15.26
C ARG A 42 -0.58 -20.53 -14.69
N LYS A 43 -0.75 -21.83 -14.42
CA LYS A 43 0.33 -22.71 -13.91
C LYS A 43 1.53 -22.77 -14.85
N ARG A 44 1.31 -22.87 -16.18
CA ARG A 44 2.41 -22.87 -17.16
C ARG A 44 3.20 -21.58 -17.15
N VAL A 45 2.52 -20.43 -17.08
CA VAL A 45 3.18 -19.11 -17.05
C VAL A 45 3.97 -18.93 -15.76
N LEU A 46 3.38 -19.30 -14.60
CA LEU A 46 4.08 -19.20 -13.31
C LEU A 46 5.32 -20.09 -13.26
N ALA A 47 5.25 -21.31 -13.77
CA ALA A 47 6.41 -22.22 -13.87
C ALA A 47 7.52 -21.62 -14.77
N ALA A 48 7.15 -21.05 -15.91
CA ALA A 48 8.11 -20.39 -16.81
C ALA A 48 8.75 -19.15 -16.18
N MET A 49 7.99 -18.38 -15.38
CA MET A 49 8.51 -17.23 -14.63
C MET A 49 9.52 -17.68 -13.57
N GLU A 50 9.24 -18.75 -12.85
CA GLU A 50 10.13 -19.32 -11.84
C GLU A 50 11.44 -19.85 -12.50
N GLU A 51 11.33 -20.62 -13.57
CA GLU A 51 12.47 -21.19 -14.30
C GLU A 51 13.41 -20.12 -14.84
N LEU A 52 12.87 -19.02 -15.38
CA LEU A 52 13.64 -17.90 -15.93
C LEU A 52 14.10 -16.90 -14.87
N GLY A 53 13.63 -17.02 -13.61
CA GLY A 53 13.84 -16.00 -12.59
C GLY A 53 13.19 -14.66 -12.95
N PHE A 54 12.11 -14.68 -13.74
CA PHE A 54 11.42 -13.47 -14.16
C PHE A 54 10.73 -12.81 -12.98
N ARG A 55 10.98 -11.52 -12.82
CA ARG A 55 10.27 -10.67 -11.84
C ARG A 55 9.45 -9.62 -12.58
N PRO A 56 8.13 -9.55 -12.33
CA PRO A 56 7.29 -8.51 -12.94
C PRO A 56 7.82 -7.11 -12.60
N ASN A 57 8.02 -6.29 -13.62
CA ASN A 57 8.43 -4.90 -13.44
C ASN A 57 7.18 -4.01 -13.40
N PHE A 58 6.60 -3.83 -12.22
CA PHE A 58 5.43 -2.98 -12.02
C PHE A 58 5.73 -1.51 -12.32
N ALA A 59 6.93 -1.01 -12.09
CA ALA A 59 7.31 0.35 -12.47
C ALA A 59 7.20 0.58 -13.98
N GLY A 60 7.70 -0.36 -14.78
CA GLY A 60 7.56 -0.32 -16.24
C GLY A 60 6.11 -0.50 -16.72
N ALA A 61 5.26 -1.20 -15.96
CA ALA A 61 3.83 -1.32 -16.24
C ALA A 61 3.08 -0.02 -15.92
N ALA A 62 3.39 0.61 -14.80
CA ALA A 62 2.80 1.87 -14.37
C ALA A 62 3.10 3.02 -15.35
N LEU A 63 4.31 3.10 -15.90
CA LEU A 63 4.67 4.07 -16.95
C LEU A 63 3.83 3.94 -18.23
N ARG A 64 3.20 2.79 -18.46
CA ARG A 64 2.27 2.57 -19.59
C ARG A 64 0.79 2.68 -19.19
N GLY A 65 0.49 3.38 -18.10
CA GLY A 65 -0.87 3.54 -17.57
C GLY A 65 -1.36 2.39 -16.67
N GLY A 66 -0.43 1.56 -16.18
CA GLY A 66 -0.71 0.50 -15.19
C GLY A 66 -0.58 0.99 -13.76
N SER A 67 -0.51 0.05 -12.81
CA SER A 67 -0.39 0.26 -11.37
C SER A 67 1.00 -0.19 -10.89
N TYR A 68 1.55 0.48 -9.90
CA TYR A 68 2.75 0.04 -9.15
C TYR A 68 2.46 -1.13 -8.21
N ARG A 69 1.18 -1.36 -7.89
CA ARG A 69 0.73 -2.30 -6.84
C ARG A 69 1.43 -2.02 -5.51
N SER A 70 1.53 -0.76 -5.17
CA SER A 70 2.17 -0.29 -3.94
C SER A 70 1.36 0.83 -3.31
N ILE A 71 1.12 0.72 -2.00
CA ILE A 71 0.51 1.76 -1.17
C ILE A 71 1.61 2.45 -0.38
N GLY A 72 1.63 3.77 -0.42
CA GLY A 72 2.47 4.58 0.45
C GLY A 72 1.85 4.71 1.85
N LEU A 73 2.63 4.54 2.89
CA LEU A 73 2.22 4.76 4.27
C LEU A 73 3.20 5.73 4.94
N CYS A 74 2.71 6.91 5.28
CA CYS A 74 3.43 7.82 6.16
C CYS A 74 2.87 7.70 7.57
N MET A 75 3.69 7.32 8.53
CA MET A 75 3.28 7.07 9.90
C MET A 75 4.20 7.79 10.89
N TYR A 76 3.60 8.45 11.86
CA TYR A 76 4.34 9.11 12.94
C TYR A 76 4.44 8.18 14.15
N ASN A 77 5.66 7.97 14.64
CA ASN A 77 5.95 7.18 15.85
C ASN A 77 5.28 5.78 15.85
N ILE A 78 5.85 4.85 15.11
CA ILE A 78 5.37 3.48 14.91
C ILE A 78 5.21 2.73 16.23
N THR A 79 6.03 3.03 17.21
CA THR A 79 6.08 2.30 18.50
C THR A 79 4.91 2.63 19.44
N ARG A 80 4.07 3.62 19.14
CA ARG A 80 2.87 3.87 19.94
C ARG A 80 1.87 2.72 19.79
N VAL A 81 1.25 2.35 20.90
CA VAL A 81 0.38 1.17 21.00
C VAL A 81 -0.70 1.10 19.91
N GLY A 82 -1.42 2.17 19.65
CA GLY A 82 -2.45 2.18 18.59
C GLY A 82 -1.90 2.07 17.16
N ASN A 83 -0.67 2.51 16.92
CA ASN A 83 -0.06 2.51 15.58
C ASN A 83 0.35 1.14 15.09
N LEU A 84 0.76 0.25 15.97
CA LEU A 84 1.10 -1.12 15.59
C LEU A 84 -0.14 -1.87 15.08
N ALA A 85 -1.28 -1.75 15.77
CA ALA A 85 -2.52 -2.36 15.32
C ALA A 85 -3.00 -1.78 13.97
N THR A 86 -2.88 -0.47 13.80
CA THR A 86 -3.19 0.19 12.52
C THR A 86 -2.28 -0.30 11.40
N LEU A 87 -0.98 -0.40 11.66
CA LEU A 87 -0.01 -0.93 10.70
C LEU A 87 -0.33 -2.38 10.33
N GLU A 88 -0.65 -3.22 11.32
CA GLU A 88 -1.02 -4.62 11.09
C GLU A 88 -2.26 -4.73 10.17
N GLY A 89 -3.30 -3.95 10.43
CA GLY A 89 -4.51 -3.91 9.59
C GLY A 89 -4.21 -3.47 8.16
N ILE A 90 -3.39 -2.43 7.98
CA ILE A 90 -2.98 -1.96 6.65
C ILE A 90 -2.17 -3.04 5.92
N MET A 91 -1.21 -3.67 6.59
CA MET A 91 -0.39 -4.73 6.01
C MET A 91 -1.21 -5.97 5.64
N GLN A 92 -2.19 -6.33 6.46
CA GLN A 92 -3.11 -7.41 6.16
C GLN A 92 -3.94 -7.11 4.92
N ALA A 93 -4.61 -5.96 4.86
CA ALA A 93 -5.42 -5.55 3.71
C ALA A 93 -4.57 -5.46 2.42
N ALA A 94 -3.37 -4.90 2.51
CA ALA A 94 -2.46 -4.82 1.37
C ALA A 94 -2.11 -6.22 0.83
N ARG A 95 -1.81 -7.17 1.71
CA ARG A 95 -1.50 -8.56 1.35
C ARG A 95 -2.70 -9.27 0.69
N GLU A 96 -3.91 -9.09 1.23
CA GLU A 96 -5.14 -9.68 0.68
C GLU A 96 -5.46 -9.18 -0.74
N HIS A 97 -5.06 -7.95 -1.04
CA HIS A 97 -5.23 -7.34 -2.35
C HIS A 97 -3.97 -7.37 -3.23
N ASP A 98 -2.92 -8.06 -2.80
CA ASP A 98 -1.66 -8.22 -3.53
C ASP A 98 -0.97 -6.87 -3.82
N PHE A 99 -0.95 -6.00 -2.80
CA PHE A 99 -0.21 -4.75 -2.80
C PHE A 99 1.01 -4.81 -1.87
N ALA A 100 2.10 -4.18 -2.28
CA ALA A 100 3.21 -3.86 -1.39
C ALA A 100 2.88 -2.61 -0.56
N VAL A 101 3.54 -2.46 0.59
CA VAL A 101 3.49 -1.22 1.38
C VAL A 101 4.87 -0.59 1.41
N THR A 102 4.95 0.65 0.91
CA THR A 102 6.13 1.50 1.02
C THR A 102 5.94 2.44 2.19
N MET A 103 6.70 2.24 3.27
CA MET A 103 6.52 3.02 4.50
C MET A 103 7.59 4.08 4.67
N ILE A 104 7.17 5.26 5.13
CA ILE A 104 8.03 6.32 5.63
C ILE A 104 7.64 6.62 7.07
N GLU A 105 8.56 6.40 8.00
CA GLU A 105 8.38 6.89 9.35
C GLU A 105 8.63 8.39 9.40
N MET A 106 7.66 9.10 9.95
CA MET A 106 7.71 10.54 10.18
C MET A 106 8.02 10.76 11.65
N GLY A 107 9.28 10.88 12.00
CA GLY A 107 9.75 11.08 13.37
C GLY A 107 10.88 12.12 13.43
N GLY A 108 11.20 12.59 14.62
CA GLY A 108 12.24 13.56 14.91
C GLY A 108 11.74 14.77 15.71
N ASP A 109 12.63 15.72 15.96
CA ASP A 109 12.39 16.87 16.84
C ASP A 109 11.50 17.96 16.21
N LYS A 110 11.26 17.90 14.90
CA LYS A 110 10.44 18.89 14.19
C LYS A 110 9.03 18.38 13.96
N PRO A 111 8.00 19.23 14.08
CA PRO A 111 6.65 18.88 13.69
C PRO A 111 6.62 18.61 12.18
N TYR A 112 6.10 17.45 11.78
CA TYR A 112 5.89 17.10 10.37
C TYR A 112 4.59 17.66 9.87
N THR A 113 4.60 18.10 8.61
CA THR A 113 3.41 18.53 7.89
C THR A 113 2.90 17.41 6.98
N LEU A 114 1.61 17.47 6.65
CA LEU A 114 1.01 16.59 5.64
C LEU A 114 1.65 16.83 4.26
N ALA A 115 1.98 18.09 3.96
CA ALA A 115 2.67 18.48 2.73
C ALA A 115 4.04 17.81 2.61
N ASP A 116 4.84 17.79 3.68
CA ASP A 116 6.15 17.13 3.68
C ASP A 116 6.03 15.62 3.54
N ALA A 117 5.07 15.00 4.24
CA ALA A 117 4.81 13.57 4.14
C ALA A 117 4.40 13.19 2.70
N SER A 118 3.46 13.93 2.13
CA SER A 118 2.97 13.73 0.77
C SER A 118 4.09 13.91 -0.26
N ARG A 119 4.87 15.00 -0.17
CA ARG A 119 5.99 15.25 -1.07
C ARG A 119 7.01 14.12 -1.06
N ARG A 120 7.40 13.65 0.12
CA ARG A 120 8.35 12.54 0.26
C ARG A 120 7.80 11.23 -0.29
N MET A 121 6.49 11.01 -0.22
CA MET A 121 5.88 9.78 -0.69
C MET A 121 5.69 9.76 -2.20
N VAL A 122 5.32 10.87 -2.85
CA VAL A 122 5.11 10.92 -4.31
C VAL A 122 6.38 10.74 -5.13
N GLU A 123 7.54 10.89 -4.51
CA GLU A 123 8.84 10.55 -5.14
C GLU A 123 9.04 9.03 -5.29
N ARG A 124 8.13 8.23 -4.75
CA ARG A 124 8.18 6.77 -4.76
C ARG A 124 7.10 6.19 -5.66
N PRO A 125 7.33 4.97 -6.18
CA PRO A 125 6.36 4.30 -7.03
C PRO A 125 5.19 3.75 -6.21
N VAL A 126 4.18 4.59 -5.96
CA VAL A 126 2.96 4.24 -5.22
C VAL A 126 1.71 4.66 -6.00
N ASP A 127 0.62 3.91 -5.87
CA ASP A 127 -0.67 4.19 -6.52
C ASP A 127 -1.57 5.09 -5.68
N GLY A 128 -1.31 5.15 -4.40
CA GLY A 128 -2.01 5.96 -3.42
C GLY A 128 -1.23 6.01 -2.12
N MET A 129 -1.66 6.87 -1.19
CA MET A 129 -1.00 6.99 0.10
C MET A 129 -1.97 7.09 1.26
N ILE A 130 -1.53 6.61 2.40
CA ILE A 130 -2.17 6.74 3.70
C ILE A 130 -1.26 7.62 4.57
N LEU A 131 -1.81 8.72 5.08
CA LEU A 131 -1.14 9.63 6.00
C LEU A 131 -1.70 9.39 7.40
N ASN A 132 -0.96 8.65 8.24
CA ASN A 132 -1.33 8.40 9.62
C ASN A 132 -0.55 9.33 10.54
N MET A 133 -1.21 10.40 10.95
CA MET A 133 -0.68 11.43 11.83
C MET A 133 -1.38 11.33 13.19
N ASN A 134 -0.65 10.92 14.24
CA ASN A 134 -1.19 10.71 15.60
C ASN A 134 -1.70 11.98 16.29
N ARG A 135 -1.56 13.11 15.69
CA ARG A 135 -2.06 14.41 16.12
C ARG A 135 -2.30 15.28 14.90
N MET A 136 -3.11 16.30 15.08
CA MET A 136 -3.37 17.28 14.04
C MET A 136 -2.06 17.86 13.53
N ALA A 137 -1.83 17.71 12.21
CA ALA A 137 -0.69 18.34 11.56
C ALA A 137 -0.87 19.86 11.54
N PRO A 138 0.20 20.66 11.63
CA PRO A 138 0.08 22.12 11.61
C PRO A 138 -0.59 22.67 10.36
N ASP A 139 -0.48 21.96 9.25
CA ASP A 139 -1.02 22.31 7.94
C ASP A 139 -2.29 21.54 7.57
N PHE A 140 -3.02 20.98 8.57
CA PHE A 140 -4.15 20.09 8.32
C PHE A 140 -5.23 20.72 7.43
N GLU A 141 -5.64 21.94 7.73
CA GLU A 141 -6.70 22.65 7.01
C GLU A 141 -6.25 23.13 5.61
N GLU A 142 -5.00 23.53 5.49
CA GLU A 142 -4.42 24.09 4.26
C GLU A 142 -3.93 23.00 3.31
N PHE A 143 -3.72 21.79 3.79
CA PHE A 143 -3.16 20.71 2.98
C PHE A 143 -3.97 20.46 1.72
N VAL A 144 -3.27 20.34 0.60
CA VAL A 144 -3.82 19.98 -0.70
C VAL A 144 -3.15 18.69 -1.16
N PRO A 145 -3.92 17.59 -1.37
CA PRO A 145 -3.35 16.35 -1.86
C PRO A 145 -2.77 16.53 -3.26
N GLN A 146 -1.70 15.81 -3.54
CA GLN A 146 -1.04 15.83 -4.84
C GLN A 146 -1.97 15.28 -5.94
N PRO A 147 -2.11 15.97 -7.08
CA PRO A 147 -2.88 15.47 -8.21
C PRO A 147 -2.38 14.09 -8.68
N GLY A 148 -3.30 13.20 -8.98
CA GLY A 148 -2.99 11.87 -9.53
C GLY A 148 -2.61 10.80 -8.48
N VAL A 149 -2.45 11.16 -7.21
CA VAL A 149 -2.21 10.21 -6.13
C VAL A 149 -3.34 10.26 -5.12
N ARG A 150 -4.09 9.16 -5.00
CA ARG A 150 -5.19 9.07 -4.03
C ARG A 150 -4.64 9.13 -2.61
N THR A 151 -5.15 10.06 -1.82
CA THR A 151 -4.69 10.29 -0.44
C THR A 151 -5.81 10.03 0.54
N VAL A 152 -5.53 9.23 1.56
CA VAL A 152 -6.39 8.97 2.72
C VAL A 152 -5.66 9.44 3.96
N ILE A 153 -6.36 10.10 4.87
CA ILE A 153 -5.81 10.54 6.15
C ILE A 153 -6.47 9.75 7.27
N LEU A 154 -5.69 9.17 8.14
CA LEU A 154 -6.16 8.61 9.41
C LEU A 154 -6.14 9.73 10.44
N SER A 155 -7.31 10.24 10.81
CA SER A 155 -7.44 11.42 11.68
C SER A 155 -8.81 11.43 12.36
N MET A 156 -8.85 11.93 13.59
CA MET A 156 -10.07 12.21 14.35
C MET A 156 -10.91 13.37 13.77
N TYR A 157 -10.36 14.10 12.81
CA TYR A 157 -11.00 15.28 12.22
C TYR A 157 -11.21 15.05 10.72
N ALA A 158 -12.40 15.39 10.23
CA ALA A 158 -12.69 15.35 8.79
C ALA A 158 -11.86 16.40 8.06
N HIS A 159 -11.16 15.97 7.00
CA HIS A 159 -10.39 16.85 6.16
C HIS A 159 -11.23 17.34 4.96
N PRO A 160 -11.19 18.64 4.59
CA PRO A 160 -12.08 19.18 3.55
C PRO A 160 -11.80 18.66 2.13
N ARG A 161 -10.61 18.11 1.88
CA ARG A 161 -10.14 17.72 0.53
C ARG A 161 -9.65 16.28 0.42
N CYS A 162 -9.62 15.53 1.52
CA CYS A 162 -9.18 14.14 1.54
C CYS A 162 -10.23 13.24 2.18
N THR A 163 -10.26 12.00 1.77
CA THR A 163 -10.97 10.96 2.54
C THR A 163 -10.28 10.80 3.89
N THR A 164 -11.06 10.91 4.97
CA THR A 164 -10.59 10.63 6.34
C THR A 164 -11.23 9.35 6.84
N ILE A 165 -10.45 8.60 7.61
CA ILE A 165 -10.92 7.41 8.33
C ILE A 165 -10.55 7.60 9.80
N ASP A 166 -11.50 7.35 10.67
CA ASP A 166 -11.35 7.39 12.13
C ASP A 166 -12.06 6.21 12.78
N SER A 167 -11.68 5.92 14.01
CA SER A 167 -12.46 5.08 14.92
C SER A 167 -13.47 5.96 15.66
N ASP A 168 -14.70 5.49 15.79
CA ASP A 168 -15.73 6.21 16.56
C ASP A 168 -15.40 6.21 18.07
N GLN A 169 -14.50 7.11 18.44
CA GLN A 169 -14.04 7.28 19.83
C GLN A 169 -15.19 7.79 20.72
N TYR A 170 -16.01 8.70 20.18
CA TYR A 170 -17.11 9.27 20.95
C TYR A 170 -18.17 8.19 21.27
N GLY A 171 -18.68 7.49 20.28
CA GLY A 171 -19.66 6.43 20.48
C GLY A 171 -19.11 5.28 21.34
N SER A 172 -17.84 4.94 21.21
CA SER A 172 -17.20 3.94 22.06
C SER A 172 -17.14 4.37 23.53
N CYS A 173 -16.79 5.64 23.81
CA CYS A 173 -16.76 6.19 25.16
C CYS A 173 -18.18 6.30 25.75
N GLU A 174 -19.16 6.73 24.95
CA GLU A 174 -20.55 6.81 25.36
C GLU A 174 -21.11 5.42 25.75
N LEU A 175 -20.87 4.41 24.91
CA LEU A 175 -21.27 3.03 25.15
C LEU A 175 -20.65 2.49 26.45
N LEU A 176 -19.35 2.69 26.65
CA LEU A 176 -18.65 2.26 27.86
C LEU A 176 -19.20 2.98 29.11
N THR A 177 -19.41 4.29 29.01
CA THR A 177 -19.94 5.09 30.12
C THR A 177 -21.34 4.62 30.51
N ASN A 178 -22.23 4.44 29.54
CA ASN A 178 -23.57 3.93 29.79
C ASN A 178 -23.54 2.54 30.41
N TYR A 179 -22.71 1.64 29.91
CA TYR A 179 -22.51 0.31 30.50
C TYR A 179 -22.12 0.37 31.99
N LEU A 180 -21.17 1.23 32.33
CA LEU A 180 -20.75 1.40 33.73
C LEU A 180 -21.87 1.95 34.62
N LEU A 181 -22.61 2.95 34.13
CA LEU A 181 -23.72 3.55 34.86
C LEU A 181 -24.86 2.53 35.09
N GLU A 182 -25.22 1.74 34.10
CA GLU A 182 -26.22 0.69 34.18
C GLU A 182 -25.88 -0.39 35.19
N HIS A 183 -24.57 -0.63 35.42
CA HIS A 183 -24.07 -1.60 36.41
C HIS A 183 -23.75 -0.99 37.77
N GLY A 184 -24.24 0.24 38.02
CA GLY A 184 -24.19 0.87 39.34
C GLY A 184 -22.87 1.58 39.67
N HIS A 185 -22.02 1.79 38.71
CA HIS A 185 -20.79 2.60 38.87
C HIS A 185 -21.15 4.09 38.68
N SER A 186 -21.20 4.83 39.78
CA SER A 186 -21.62 6.26 39.79
C SER A 186 -20.48 7.23 40.17
N ASN A 187 -19.25 6.71 40.39
CA ASN A 187 -18.08 7.49 40.80
C ASN A 187 -16.88 7.11 39.91
#